data_2801953d38ec7816423a8e432187a2ce
#
_entry.id   2801953d38ec7816423a8e432187a2ce
#
_cell.length_a   1.000
_cell.length_b   1.000
_cell.length_c   1.000
_cell.angle_alpha   90.00
_cell.angle_beta   90.00
_cell.angle_gamma   90.00
#
_symmetry.space_group_name_H-M   'P 1'
#
loop_
_entity.id
_entity.type
_entity.pdbx_description
1 polymer ?
#
loop_
_entity_poly.entity_id
_entity_poly.type
_entity_poly.pdbx_seq_one_letter_code
_entity_poly.pdbx_strand_id
1 'polypeptide(L)'
;IKAASRVGSRNFSGINYSQWCNFDNPLDKEERLSLAVPSLQEVGKFAGDYGLSWNMEVVNRIENYLLNTAKEADLCKEVNSPNINILLDIFHGMIEEDDLAEAIKTAGDHLGHYHMGSNNRRPPRPGFLPWKDVCQALKDINYDRCVSFEPLVRTGGTVALGGGNVWREMLPQGADDKMLDDILIESLNFIKGMI
;
A
#
# COMPACT_ATOMS: atom_id res chain seq x y z
N ILE A 1 0.38 5.26 16.45
CA ILE A 1 0.84 6.65 16.27
C ILE A 1 1.97 6.97 17.25
N LYS A 2 1.74 6.99 18.58
CA LYS A 2 2.77 7.34 19.58
C LYS A 2 4.04 6.48 19.46
N ALA A 3 3.90 5.17 19.26
CA ALA A 3 5.04 4.26 19.07
C ALA A 3 5.79 4.56 17.77
N ALA A 4 5.07 4.77 16.67
CA ALA A 4 5.66 5.13 15.38
C ALA A 4 6.45 6.46 15.48
N SER A 5 5.87 7.48 16.10
CA SER A 5 6.56 8.76 16.33
C SER A 5 7.85 8.59 17.16
N ARG A 6 7.83 7.75 18.20
CA ARG A 6 9.03 7.50 19.05
C ARG A 6 10.20 6.86 18.30
N VAL A 7 9.92 6.07 17.28
CA VAL A 7 10.97 5.48 16.42
C VAL A 7 11.31 6.34 15.21
N GLY A 8 10.78 7.58 15.15
CA GLY A 8 11.06 8.53 14.09
C GLY A 8 10.30 8.26 12.78
N SER A 9 9.31 7.36 12.77
CA SER A 9 8.46 7.16 11.60
C SER A 9 7.59 8.39 11.35
N ARG A 10 7.38 8.71 10.08
CA ARG A 10 6.43 9.74 9.63
C ARG A 10 5.23 9.16 8.90
N ASN A 11 5.22 7.86 8.68
CA ASN A 11 4.13 7.14 8.04
C ASN A 11 3.57 6.07 8.97
N PHE A 12 2.25 5.93 8.94
CA PHE A 12 1.53 4.79 9.48
C PHE A 12 0.57 4.32 8.40
N SER A 13 0.76 3.12 7.90
CA SER A 13 0.07 2.62 6.71
C SER A 13 -0.54 1.25 6.96
N GLY A 14 -1.57 0.91 6.19
CA GLY A 14 -2.22 -0.39 6.23
C GLY A 14 -3.74 -0.31 6.03
N ILE A 15 -4.43 -1.43 6.19
CA ILE A 15 -5.90 -1.54 6.11
C ILE A 15 -6.48 -1.04 7.43
N ASN A 16 -6.60 0.28 7.54
CA ASN A 16 -6.91 0.96 8.80
C ASN A 16 -8.19 1.81 8.75
N TYR A 17 -9.05 1.55 7.76
CA TYR A 17 -10.38 2.15 7.57
C TYR A 17 -11.52 1.14 7.77
N SER A 18 -11.20 -0.14 7.81
CA SER A 18 -12.16 -1.23 8.01
C SER A 18 -11.47 -2.47 8.59
N GLN A 19 -12.26 -3.46 8.98
CA GLN A 19 -11.74 -4.75 9.41
C GLN A 19 -11.26 -5.58 8.21
N TRP A 20 -10.00 -6.01 8.22
CA TRP A 20 -9.40 -6.86 7.19
C TRP A 20 -10.05 -8.23 7.12
N CYS A 21 -10.25 -8.75 5.93
CA CYS A 21 -10.88 -10.06 5.65
C CYS A 21 -12.26 -10.27 6.32
N ASN A 22 -12.99 -9.20 6.61
CA ASN A 22 -14.35 -9.29 7.08
C ASN A 22 -15.34 -8.99 5.94
N PHE A 23 -16.01 -10.03 5.45
CA PHE A 23 -16.97 -9.97 4.36
C PHE A 23 -18.41 -10.09 4.83
N ASP A 24 -18.67 -9.93 6.11
CA ASP A 24 -20.02 -9.91 6.65
C ASP A 24 -20.78 -8.71 6.10
N ASN A 25 -21.97 -8.93 5.56
CA ASN A 25 -22.86 -7.93 5.00
C ASN A 25 -22.19 -6.98 3.97
N PRO A 26 -21.67 -7.49 2.84
CA PRO A 26 -21.02 -6.66 1.82
C PRO A 26 -21.96 -5.64 1.16
N LEU A 27 -23.28 -5.77 1.34
CA LEU A 27 -24.27 -4.82 0.85
C LEU A 27 -24.37 -3.55 1.71
N ASP A 28 -23.87 -3.57 2.94
CA ASP A 28 -23.87 -2.42 3.87
C ASP A 28 -22.63 -1.54 3.67
N LYS A 29 -22.07 -1.55 2.49
CA LYS A 29 -20.82 -0.87 2.13
C LYS A 29 -20.86 0.63 2.41
N GLU A 30 -21.92 1.31 1.98
CA GLU A 30 -22.06 2.76 2.16
C GLU A 30 -22.21 3.13 3.65
N GLU A 31 -22.94 2.33 4.42
CA GLU A 31 -23.08 2.53 5.86
C GLU A 31 -21.72 2.37 6.56
N ARG A 32 -20.96 1.32 6.23
CA ARG A 32 -19.62 1.10 6.81
C ARG A 32 -18.65 2.23 6.48
N LEU A 33 -18.67 2.72 5.24
CA LEU A 33 -17.84 3.86 4.86
C LEU A 33 -18.23 5.14 5.60
N SER A 34 -19.52 5.39 5.80
CA SER A 34 -20.01 6.54 6.55
C SER A 34 -19.53 6.54 8.01
N LEU A 35 -19.36 5.36 8.62
CA LEU A 35 -18.81 5.21 9.98
C LEU A 35 -17.28 5.45 10.03
N ALA A 36 -16.58 5.26 8.93
CA ALA A 36 -15.14 5.48 8.86
C ALA A 36 -14.80 6.98 8.93
N VAL A 37 -15.61 7.85 8.33
CA VAL A 37 -15.33 9.29 8.24
C VAL A 37 -15.05 9.95 9.58
N PRO A 38 -15.94 9.90 10.60
CA PRO A 38 -15.66 10.54 11.89
C PRO A 38 -14.45 9.93 12.61
N SER A 39 -14.23 8.62 12.48
CA SER A 39 -13.07 7.94 13.06
C SER A 39 -11.77 8.39 12.41
N LEU A 40 -11.77 8.53 11.09
CA LEU A 40 -10.61 9.01 10.34
C LEU A 40 -10.32 10.48 10.59
N GLN A 41 -11.34 11.32 10.80
CA GLN A 41 -11.15 12.72 11.20
C GLN A 41 -10.45 12.83 12.54
N GLU A 42 -10.86 12.03 13.54
CA GLU A 42 -10.23 12.00 14.85
C GLU A 42 -8.78 11.49 14.76
N VAL A 43 -8.59 10.38 14.07
CA VAL A 43 -7.25 9.79 13.85
C VAL A 43 -6.33 10.73 13.08
N GLY A 44 -6.83 11.41 12.05
CA GLY A 44 -6.06 12.35 11.25
C GLY A 44 -5.56 13.53 12.07
N LYS A 45 -6.40 14.07 12.94
CA LYS A 45 -5.99 15.12 13.90
C LYS A 45 -4.90 14.60 14.84
N PHE A 46 -5.10 13.42 15.43
CA PHE A 46 -4.13 12.84 16.35
C PHE A 46 -2.82 12.47 15.66
N ALA A 47 -2.85 11.98 14.40
CA ALA A 47 -1.65 11.72 13.61
C ALA A 47 -0.87 13.01 13.35
N GLY A 48 -1.56 14.10 13.01
CA GLY A 48 -0.98 15.41 12.79
C GLY A 48 -0.26 15.97 14.01
N ASP A 49 -0.81 15.78 15.23
CA ASP A 49 -0.17 16.19 16.49
C ASP A 49 1.20 15.51 16.71
N TYR A 50 1.43 14.37 16.05
CA TYR A 50 2.69 13.61 16.09
C TYR A 50 3.51 13.70 14.81
N GLY A 51 3.10 14.52 13.84
CA GLY A 51 3.78 14.70 12.56
C GLY A 51 3.76 13.46 11.67
N LEU A 52 2.70 12.62 11.78
CA LEU A 52 2.55 11.42 10.98
C LEU A 52 1.48 11.59 9.89
N SER A 53 1.72 10.94 8.76
CA SER A 53 0.72 10.62 7.74
C SER A 53 0.09 9.27 8.08
N TRP A 54 -1.24 9.21 8.08
CA TRP A 54 -2.03 7.99 8.21
C TRP A 54 -2.51 7.59 6.82
N ASN A 55 -1.98 6.51 6.27
CA ASN A 55 -2.25 6.11 4.90
C ASN A 55 -3.11 4.83 4.91
N MET A 56 -4.27 4.93 4.28
CA MET A 56 -5.21 3.83 4.11
C MET A 56 -4.78 2.99 2.92
N GLU A 57 -4.76 1.69 3.06
CA GLU A 57 -4.31 0.79 2.02
C GLU A 57 -5.48 0.27 1.19
N VAL A 58 -5.47 0.62 -0.10
CA VAL A 58 -6.36 0.00 -1.08
C VAL A 58 -5.90 -1.44 -1.30
N VAL A 59 -6.73 -2.39 -0.88
CA VAL A 59 -6.46 -3.82 -1.03
C VAL A 59 -7.42 -4.47 -2.02
N ASN A 60 -7.03 -5.64 -2.53
CA ASN A 60 -7.82 -6.37 -3.49
C ASN A 60 -9.09 -6.99 -2.88
N ARG A 61 -10.02 -7.39 -3.75
CA ARG A 61 -11.34 -7.98 -3.40
C ARG A 61 -11.30 -9.27 -2.60
N ILE A 62 -10.14 -9.90 -2.49
CA ILE A 62 -9.95 -11.11 -1.68
C ILE A 62 -9.73 -10.73 -0.22
N GLU A 63 -9.27 -9.53 0.04
CA GLU A 63 -8.91 -9.04 1.37
C GLU A 63 -9.89 -7.99 1.92
N ASN A 64 -10.54 -7.23 1.05
CA ASN A 64 -11.58 -6.27 1.43
C ASN A 64 -12.51 -6.01 0.23
N TYR A 65 -13.66 -5.37 0.46
CA TYR A 65 -14.65 -5.06 -0.58
C TYR A 65 -15.05 -3.58 -0.59
N LEU A 66 -14.53 -2.78 0.30
CA LEU A 66 -15.03 -1.41 0.51
C LEU A 66 -14.50 -0.43 -0.52
N LEU A 67 -13.22 -0.45 -0.81
CA LEU A 67 -12.55 0.61 -1.56
C LEU A 67 -11.77 0.10 -2.77
N ASN A 68 -11.71 0.94 -3.79
CA ASN A 68 -10.68 1.02 -4.80
C ASN A 68 -10.08 2.43 -4.76
N THR A 69 -9.09 2.74 -5.56
CA THR A 69 -8.38 4.04 -5.53
C THR A 69 -9.33 5.23 -5.67
N ALA A 70 -10.29 5.19 -6.59
CA ALA A 70 -11.23 6.28 -6.78
C ALA A 70 -12.12 6.53 -5.54
N LYS A 71 -12.64 5.46 -4.94
CA LYS A 71 -13.45 5.52 -3.72
C LYS A 71 -12.65 5.98 -2.52
N GLU A 72 -11.39 5.59 -2.41
CA GLU A 72 -10.51 6.02 -1.33
C GLU A 72 -10.13 7.49 -1.47
N ALA A 73 -9.92 7.97 -2.69
CA ALA A 73 -9.73 9.39 -2.96
C ALA A 73 -10.96 10.22 -2.57
N ASP A 74 -12.17 9.72 -2.84
CA ASP A 74 -13.40 10.37 -2.41
C ASP A 74 -13.54 10.34 -0.88
N LEU A 75 -13.20 9.25 -0.22
CA LEU A 75 -13.16 9.17 1.24
C LEU A 75 -12.15 10.17 1.85
N CYS A 76 -10.96 10.32 1.26
CA CYS A 76 -10.00 11.32 1.69
C CYS A 76 -10.56 12.75 1.60
N LYS A 77 -11.27 13.07 0.52
CA LYS A 77 -11.94 14.38 0.33
C LYS A 77 -13.03 14.60 1.38
N GLU A 78 -13.83 13.56 1.68
CA GLU A 78 -14.91 13.65 2.68
C GLU A 78 -14.35 13.81 4.09
N VAL A 79 -13.30 13.07 4.45
CA VAL A 79 -12.58 13.20 5.73
C VAL A 79 -11.95 14.59 5.87
N ASN A 80 -11.49 15.17 4.76
CA ASN A 80 -10.92 16.52 4.68
C ASN A 80 -9.82 16.77 5.72
N SER A 81 -8.85 15.84 5.81
CA SER A 81 -7.70 15.95 6.72
C SER A 81 -6.39 15.80 5.94
N PRO A 82 -5.42 16.72 6.10
CA PRO A 82 -4.13 16.63 5.40
C PRO A 82 -3.28 15.44 5.86
N ASN A 83 -3.63 14.81 6.96
CA ASN A 83 -2.88 13.69 7.54
C ASN A 83 -3.51 12.33 7.18
N ILE A 84 -4.66 12.31 6.49
CA ILE A 84 -5.30 11.09 5.99
C ILE A 84 -5.02 11.00 4.49
N ASN A 85 -4.36 9.93 4.10
CA ASN A 85 -3.88 9.74 2.74
C ASN A 85 -4.08 8.30 2.30
N ILE A 86 -3.71 8.02 1.07
CA ILE A 86 -3.83 6.72 0.40
C ILE A 86 -2.48 6.01 0.42
N LEU A 87 -2.48 4.71 0.69
CA LEU A 87 -1.42 3.81 0.31
C LEU A 87 -1.89 3.00 -0.90
N LEU A 88 -1.18 3.09 -2.00
CA LEU A 88 -1.36 2.18 -3.13
C LEU A 88 -0.28 1.10 -3.11
N ASP A 89 -0.71 -0.15 -3.17
CA ASP A 89 0.18 -1.30 -3.42
C ASP A 89 -0.03 -1.80 -4.85
N ILE A 90 1.06 -1.91 -5.59
CA ILE A 90 1.02 -2.34 -6.99
C ILE A 90 0.45 -3.75 -7.16
N PHE A 91 0.62 -4.63 -6.17
CA PHE A 91 0.05 -5.98 -6.19
C PHE A 91 -1.47 -5.93 -6.11
N HIS A 92 -2.04 -5.11 -5.21
CA HIS A 92 -3.48 -4.93 -5.09
C HIS A 92 -4.05 -4.20 -6.30
N GLY A 93 -3.36 -3.16 -6.76
CA GLY A 93 -3.75 -2.38 -7.94
C GLY A 93 -3.84 -3.21 -9.22
N MET A 94 -2.95 -4.19 -9.41
CA MET A 94 -3.03 -5.09 -10.56
C MET A 94 -4.31 -5.95 -10.62
N ILE A 95 -4.99 -6.12 -9.50
CA ILE A 95 -6.21 -6.93 -9.41
C ILE A 95 -7.44 -6.04 -9.54
N GLU A 96 -7.38 -4.81 -9.02
CA GLU A 96 -8.56 -3.95 -8.87
C GLU A 96 -8.61 -2.79 -9.87
N GLU A 97 -7.47 -2.35 -10.41
CA GLU A 97 -7.42 -1.19 -11.28
C GLU A 97 -7.21 -1.61 -12.75
N ASP A 98 -7.88 -0.93 -13.65
CA ASP A 98 -7.72 -1.18 -15.10
C ASP A 98 -6.37 -0.66 -15.60
N ASP A 99 -5.83 0.39 -14.98
CA ASP A 99 -4.56 1.02 -15.30
C ASP A 99 -3.86 1.56 -14.05
N LEU A 100 -2.65 1.06 -13.77
CA LEU A 100 -1.88 1.43 -12.58
C LEU A 100 -1.41 2.89 -12.61
N ALA A 101 -1.09 3.44 -13.79
CA ALA A 101 -0.67 4.81 -13.91
C ALA A 101 -1.83 5.78 -13.68
N GLU A 102 -3.01 5.45 -14.19
CA GLU A 102 -4.23 6.22 -13.93
C GLU A 102 -4.67 6.13 -12.47
N ALA A 103 -4.50 4.99 -11.79
CA ALA A 103 -4.75 4.86 -10.36
C ALA A 103 -3.85 5.81 -9.54
N ILE A 104 -2.55 5.89 -9.87
CA ILE A 104 -1.61 6.83 -9.25
C ILE A 104 -2.07 8.28 -9.44
N LYS A 105 -2.45 8.66 -10.67
CA LYS A 105 -2.95 10.01 -10.97
C LYS A 105 -4.28 10.31 -10.26
N THR A 106 -5.15 9.32 -10.14
CA THR A 106 -6.42 9.44 -9.40
C THR A 106 -6.19 9.69 -7.91
N ALA A 107 -5.21 9.01 -7.30
CA ALA A 107 -4.80 9.27 -5.92
C ALA A 107 -4.21 10.69 -5.77
N GLY A 108 -3.41 11.14 -6.74
CA GLY A 108 -2.87 12.50 -6.82
C GLY A 108 -2.20 12.95 -5.52
N ASP A 109 -2.57 14.14 -5.02
CA ASP A 109 -2.03 14.72 -3.78
C ASP A 109 -2.35 13.89 -2.52
N HIS A 110 -3.35 13.01 -2.60
CA HIS A 110 -3.68 12.09 -1.51
C HIS A 110 -2.77 10.86 -1.46
N LEU A 111 -1.91 10.61 -2.46
CA LEU A 111 -0.98 9.49 -2.39
C LEU A 111 0.08 9.73 -1.31
N GLY A 112 -0.07 9.07 -0.17
CA GLY A 112 0.81 9.22 1.00
C GLY A 112 1.94 8.19 1.08
N HIS A 113 1.71 7.01 0.52
CA HIS A 113 2.66 5.91 0.50
C HIS A 113 2.44 5.05 -0.75
N TYR A 114 3.51 4.53 -1.33
CA TYR A 114 3.43 3.63 -2.46
C TYR A 114 4.23 2.35 -2.21
N HIS A 115 3.57 1.19 -2.29
CA HIS A 115 4.22 -0.11 -2.20
C HIS A 115 4.58 -0.60 -3.60
N MET A 116 5.86 -0.87 -3.84
CA MET A 116 6.36 -1.47 -5.06
C MET A 116 6.73 -2.93 -4.84
N GLY A 117 6.15 -3.80 -5.64
CA GLY A 117 6.44 -5.23 -5.67
C GLY A 117 6.16 -5.79 -7.05
N SER A 118 6.66 -6.97 -7.34
CA SER A 118 6.28 -7.68 -8.55
C SER A 118 4.87 -8.31 -8.38
N ASN A 119 4.25 -8.67 -9.50
CA ASN A 119 2.93 -9.31 -9.54
C ASN A 119 2.78 -10.57 -8.68
N ASN A 120 3.86 -11.13 -8.22
CA ASN A 120 3.89 -12.33 -7.38
C ASN A 120 4.54 -12.08 -6.02
N ARG A 121 4.48 -10.86 -5.52
CA ARG A 121 5.05 -10.43 -4.24
C ARG A 121 6.58 -10.59 -4.13
N ARG A 122 7.31 -10.73 -5.24
CA ARG A 122 8.77 -10.56 -5.24
C ARG A 122 9.13 -9.08 -5.15
N PRO A 123 10.33 -8.72 -4.70
CA PRO A 123 10.84 -7.37 -4.84
C PRO A 123 10.80 -6.90 -6.31
N PRO A 124 10.74 -5.58 -6.58
CA PRO A 124 10.68 -5.03 -7.92
C PRO A 124 11.80 -5.56 -8.83
N ARG A 125 11.44 -5.91 -10.06
CA ARG A 125 12.37 -6.46 -11.06
C ARG A 125 11.79 -6.33 -12.46
N PRO A 126 12.61 -6.42 -13.52
CA PRO A 126 12.10 -6.54 -14.89
C PRO A 126 11.12 -7.69 -15.00
N GLY A 127 10.00 -7.48 -15.69
CA GLY A 127 9.00 -8.52 -15.88
C GLY A 127 7.66 -7.99 -16.38
N PHE A 128 6.59 -8.48 -15.80
CA PHE A 128 5.21 -8.29 -16.27
C PHE A 128 4.68 -6.84 -16.10
N LEU A 129 5.18 -6.11 -15.12
CA LEU A 129 4.61 -4.80 -14.75
C LEU A 129 5.06 -3.66 -15.66
N PRO A 130 4.20 -2.65 -15.91
CA PRO A 130 4.50 -1.48 -16.71
C PRO A 130 5.31 -0.46 -15.91
N TRP A 131 6.51 -0.83 -15.47
CA TRP A 131 7.33 -0.04 -14.55
C TRP A 131 7.58 1.40 -15.02
N LYS A 132 7.76 1.59 -16.35
CA LYS A 132 8.00 2.92 -16.91
C LYS A 132 6.79 3.83 -16.73
N ASP A 133 5.59 3.31 -16.97
CA ASP A 133 4.35 4.07 -16.88
C ASP A 133 4.03 4.39 -15.42
N VAL A 134 4.24 3.43 -14.52
CA VAL A 134 4.11 3.62 -13.06
C VAL A 134 5.08 4.69 -12.55
N CYS A 135 6.38 4.59 -12.89
CA CYS A 135 7.35 5.58 -12.46
C CYS A 135 7.10 6.95 -13.11
N GLN A 136 6.62 6.99 -14.35
CA GLN A 136 6.24 8.24 -15.00
C GLN A 136 5.02 8.89 -14.31
N ALA A 137 4.00 8.11 -13.97
CA ALA A 137 2.83 8.61 -13.25
C ALA A 137 3.20 9.22 -11.88
N LEU A 138 4.13 8.62 -11.14
CA LEU A 138 4.64 9.20 -9.89
C LEU A 138 5.34 10.54 -10.13
N LYS A 139 6.12 10.67 -11.21
CA LYS A 139 6.72 11.96 -11.61
C LYS A 139 5.66 12.99 -12.00
N ASP A 140 4.66 12.58 -12.76
CA ASP A 140 3.59 13.46 -13.26
C ASP A 140 2.80 14.12 -12.13
N ILE A 141 2.62 13.41 -11.00
CA ILE A 141 1.99 13.97 -9.79
C ILE A 141 2.99 14.61 -8.82
N ASN A 142 4.27 14.78 -9.21
CA ASN A 142 5.34 15.28 -8.36
C ASN A 142 5.46 14.54 -7.01
N TYR A 143 5.36 13.21 -7.03
CA TYR A 143 5.40 12.40 -5.83
C TYR A 143 6.78 12.46 -5.16
N ASP A 144 6.85 12.97 -3.94
CA ASP A 144 8.07 13.14 -3.15
C ASP A 144 8.04 12.40 -1.80
N ARG A 145 7.02 11.53 -1.62
CA ARG A 145 6.79 10.81 -0.35
C ARG A 145 7.43 9.41 -0.37
N CYS A 146 7.01 8.54 0.55
CA CYS A 146 7.62 7.24 0.78
C CYS A 146 7.27 6.21 -0.30
N VAL A 147 8.29 5.53 -0.82
CA VAL A 147 8.16 4.29 -1.58
C VAL A 147 8.82 3.18 -0.79
N SER A 148 8.15 2.06 -0.61
CA SER A 148 8.70 0.88 0.04
C SER A 148 8.41 -0.40 -0.74
N PHE A 149 9.14 -1.46 -0.40
CA PHE A 149 8.93 -2.79 -0.96
C PHE A 149 8.26 -3.67 0.10
N GLU A 150 7.24 -4.40 -0.31
CA GLU A 150 6.53 -5.37 0.53
C GLU A 150 6.61 -6.79 -0.09
N PRO A 151 7.78 -7.44 -0.05
CA PRO A 151 7.93 -8.77 -0.60
C PRO A 151 7.42 -9.85 0.34
N LEU A 152 6.72 -10.85 -0.22
CA LEU A 152 6.28 -12.06 0.46
C LEU A 152 6.84 -13.27 -0.28
N VAL A 153 8.08 -13.66 0.04
CA VAL A 153 8.87 -14.60 -0.77
C VAL A 153 9.23 -15.90 -0.06
N ARG A 154 9.08 -15.95 1.28
CA ARG A 154 9.37 -17.16 2.09
C ARG A 154 8.09 -17.82 2.57
N THR A 155 8.08 -19.14 2.52
CA THR A 155 7.05 -19.98 3.14
C THR A 155 7.24 -20.05 4.66
N GLY A 156 6.18 -20.42 5.37
CA GLY A 156 6.23 -20.61 6.83
C GLY A 156 6.07 -19.31 7.62
N GLY A 157 5.99 -19.45 8.94
CA GLY A 157 5.73 -18.36 9.86
C GLY A 157 4.27 -17.87 9.84
N THR A 158 3.97 -16.92 10.71
CA THR A 158 2.61 -16.42 10.92
C THR A 158 2.07 -15.65 9.73
N VAL A 159 2.91 -14.94 8.98
CA VAL A 159 2.50 -14.16 7.80
C VAL A 159 2.02 -15.08 6.68
N ALA A 160 2.73 -16.16 6.38
CA ALA A 160 2.33 -17.11 5.35
C ALA A 160 1.00 -17.82 5.69
N LEU A 161 0.74 -18.04 6.97
CA LEU A 161 -0.48 -18.71 7.48
C LEU A 161 -1.61 -17.72 7.74
N GLY A 162 -1.29 -16.46 8.03
CA GLY A 162 -2.22 -15.43 8.47
C GLY A 162 -2.74 -14.50 7.38
N GLY A 163 -2.60 -14.85 6.08
CA GLY A 163 -3.14 -14.05 4.99
C GLY A 163 -2.16 -13.74 3.84
N GLY A 164 -0.84 -13.90 4.08
CA GLY A 164 0.16 -13.73 3.02
C GLY A 164 0.11 -14.80 1.93
N ASN A 165 -0.51 -15.94 2.23
CA ASN A 165 -0.75 -17.05 1.29
C ASN A 165 0.50 -17.48 0.51
N VAL A 166 1.65 -17.50 1.18
CA VAL A 166 2.93 -17.87 0.58
C VAL A 166 3.10 -19.39 0.64
N TRP A 167 2.47 -20.09 -0.29
CA TRP A 167 2.43 -21.55 -0.32
C TRP A 167 3.65 -22.19 -0.99
N ARG A 168 4.46 -21.43 -1.68
CA ARG A 168 5.69 -21.90 -2.31
C ARG A 168 6.87 -21.03 -1.94
N GLU A 169 8.03 -21.64 -1.75
CA GLU A 169 9.29 -20.91 -1.62
C GLU A 169 9.64 -20.22 -2.97
N MET A 170 9.90 -18.93 -2.93
CA MET A 170 10.20 -18.12 -4.11
C MET A 170 11.68 -17.75 -4.19
N LEU A 171 12.44 -18.06 -3.15
CA LEU A 171 13.88 -17.87 -3.11
C LEU A 171 14.60 -19.15 -3.53
N PRO A 172 15.87 -19.06 -3.96
CA PRO A 172 16.72 -20.23 -4.16
C PRO A 172 16.85 -21.06 -2.88
N GLN A 173 17.02 -22.36 -3.04
CA GLN A 173 17.25 -23.24 -1.89
C GLN A 173 18.51 -22.78 -1.14
N GLY A 174 18.40 -22.68 0.19
CA GLY A 174 19.50 -22.24 1.05
C GLY A 174 19.76 -20.74 1.05
N ALA A 175 18.80 -19.92 0.56
CA ALA A 175 18.92 -18.47 0.62
C ALA A 175 19.13 -17.99 2.06
N ASP A 176 20.22 -17.28 2.27
CA ASP A 176 20.58 -16.60 3.52
C ASP A 176 20.20 -15.12 3.51
N ASP A 177 20.46 -14.43 4.61
CA ASP A 177 20.14 -13.00 4.76
C ASP A 177 20.94 -12.14 3.79
N LYS A 178 22.20 -12.51 3.49
CA LYS A 178 23.00 -11.79 2.50
C LYS A 178 22.38 -11.85 1.10
N MET A 179 21.87 -13.00 0.70
CA MET A 179 21.20 -13.14 -0.59
C MET A 179 19.91 -12.30 -0.66
N LEU A 180 19.18 -12.19 0.46
CA LEU A 180 18.01 -11.31 0.55
C LEU A 180 18.40 -9.84 0.39
N ASP A 181 19.46 -9.42 1.06
CA ASP A 181 20.00 -8.05 0.96
C ASP A 181 20.43 -7.75 -0.49
N ASP A 182 21.15 -8.66 -1.14
CA ASP A 182 21.59 -8.51 -2.53
C ASP A 182 20.38 -8.34 -3.47
N ILE A 183 19.31 -9.16 -3.31
CA ILE A 183 18.06 -9.05 -4.08
C ILE A 183 17.37 -7.69 -3.85
N LEU A 184 17.32 -7.21 -2.62
CA LEU A 184 16.71 -5.91 -2.30
C LEU A 184 17.52 -4.76 -2.88
N ILE A 185 18.87 -4.84 -2.84
CA ILE A 185 19.78 -3.84 -3.45
C ILE A 185 19.58 -3.81 -4.96
N GLU A 186 19.51 -4.97 -5.64
CA GLU A 186 19.23 -5.04 -7.07
C GLU A 186 17.88 -4.40 -7.42
N SER A 187 16.85 -4.69 -6.64
CA SER A 187 15.51 -4.12 -6.81
C SER A 187 15.51 -2.61 -6.63
N LEU A 188 16.21 -2.12 -5.61
CA LEU A 188 16.35 -0.69 -5.35
C LEU A 188 17.06 0.02 -6.51
N ASN A 189 18.15 -0.57 -7.03
CA ASN A 189 18.88 -0.02 -8.17
C ASN A 189 18.02 -0.02 -9.44
N PHE A 190 17.22 -1.09 -9.65
CA PHE A 190 16.29 -1.18 -10.76
C PHE A 190 15.26 -0.04 -10.75
N ILE A 191 14.64 0.24 -9.60
CA ILE A 191 13.65 1.32 -9.47
C ILE A 191 14.32 2.70 -9.56
N LYS A 192 15.46 2.91 -8.88
CA LYS A 192 16.21 4.19 -8.96
C LYS A 192 16.64 4.56 -10.37
N GLY A 193 16.82 3.59 -11.24
CA GLY A 193 17.13 3.84 -12.66
C GLY A 193 15.94 4.34 -13.49
N MET A 194 14.73 4.35 -12.92
CA MET A 194 13.50 4.74 -13.61
C MET A 194 12.80 5.99 -13.02
N ILE A 195 13.07 6.28 -11.74
CA ILE A 195 12.54 7.48 -11.03
C ILE A 195 13.43 8.70 -11.23
#